data_b321b6a8679a3e886f8c68aacedf8173
#
_entry.id   b321b6a8679a3e886f8c68aacedf8173
#
_cell.length_a   1.000
_cell.length_b   1.000
_cell.length_c   1.000
_cell.angle_alpha   90.00
_cell.angle_beta   90.00
_cell.angle_gamma   90.00
#
_symmetry.space_group_name_H-M   'P 1'
#
loop_
_entity.id
_entity.type
_entity.pdbx_description
1 polymer ?
#
loop_
_entity_poly.entity_id
_entity_poly.type
_entity_poly.pdbx_seq_one_letter_code
_entity_poly.pdbx_strand_id
1 'polypeptide(L)'
;MKELVLQADVVTPNLTELCLLTDTDFRMIRELTDEKHLLVVVEQMAANLMKRGPKNVVVTGIHFRDATDGVVKMGNLAVSGGKKSFSAFPYIGGSYSGTGDLFASVVAAGMARGDEISASIELAGAFIERAITDSVREGIPRNDGVDYEQHLGMLLPKQRQNREKESGTHEE
;
A
#
# COMPACT_ATOMS: atom_id res chain seq x y z
N MET A 1 1.85 -19.38 10.63
CA MET A 1 1.86 -18.07 9.94
C MET A 1 3.18 -17.32 10.10
N LYS A 2 3.73 -17.09 11.31
CA LYS A 2 5.03 -16.40 11.49
C LYS A 2 6.18 -17.01 10.67
N GLU A 3 6.26 -18.33 10.58
CA GLU A 3 7.30 -19.03 9.79
C GLU A 3 7.17 -18.79 8.28
N LEU A 4 5.95 -18.73 7.74
CA LEU A 4 5.71 -18.46 6.32
C LEU A 4 6.11 -17.03 5.93
N VAL A 5 5.87 -16.07 6.81
CA VAL A 5 6.26 -14.66 6.61
C VAL A 5 7.77 -14.54 6.39
N LEU A 6 8.57 -15.38 7.07
CA LEU A 6 10.03 -15.34 6.95
C LEU A 6 10.55 -15.87 5.60
N GLN A 7 9.72 -16.55 4.82
CA GLN A 7 10.05 -17.09 3.49
C GLN A 7 9.54 -16.19 2.35
N ALA A 8 8.79 -15.15 2.67
CA ALA A 8 8.18 -14.30 1.66
C ALA A 8 9.16 -13.24 1.13
N ASP A 9 9.09 -12.95 -0.17
CA ASP A 9 9.81 -11.82 -0.76
C ASP A 9 9.19 -10.47 -0.37
N VAL A 10 7.86 -10.44 -0.21
CA VAL A 10 7.11 -9.27 0.26
C VAL A 10 6.01 -9.69 1.21
N VAL A 11 5.78 -8.88 2.22
CA VAL A 11 4.64 -9.01 3.13
C VAL A 11 3.91 -7.67 3.25
N THR A 12 2.58 -7.74 3.35
CA THR A 12 1.72 -6.55 3.39
C THR A 12 0.86 -6.49 4.66
N PRO A 13 1.48 -6.56 5.86
CA PRO A 13 0.71 -6.55 7.10
C PRO A 13 0.00 -5.21 7.32
N ASN A 14 -1.21 -5.25 7.85
CA ASN A 14 -1.77 -4.07 8.49
C ASN A 14 -1.07 -3.82 9.84
N LEU A 15 -1.38 -2.69 10.48
CA LEU A 15 -0.69 -2.28 11.72
C LEU A 15 -0.86 -3.29 12.85
N THR A 16 -2.03 -3.91 12.98
CA THR A 16 -2.29 -4.96 13.99
C THR A 16 -1.46 -6.22 13.71
N GLU A 17 -1.44 -6.64 12.45
CA GLU A 17 -0.65 -7.79 11.99
C GLU A 17 0.85 -7.55 12.17
N LEU A 18 1.34 -6.34 11.87
CA LEU A 18 2.73 -5.98 12.11
C LEU A 18 3.09 -6.11 13.59
N CYS A 19 2.22 -5.61 14.49
CA CYS A 19 2.41 -5.77 15.94
C CYS A 19 2.52 -7.24 16.34
N LEU A 20 1.62 -8.11 15.82
CA LEU A 20 1.66 -9.55 16.07
C LEU A 20 2.93 -10.21 15.53
N LEU A 21 3.43 -9.78 14.38
CA LEU A 21 4.63 -10.33 13.76
C LEU A 21 5.91 -9.89 14.47
N THR A 22 5.91 -8.72 15.10
CA THR A 22 7.05 -8.14 15.81
C THR A 22 6.97 -8.29 17.32
N ASP A 23 5.95 -8.97 17.84
CA ASP A 23 5.69 -9.15 19.26
C ASP A 23 5.58 -7.79 20.03
N THR A 24 5.01 -6.78 19.36
CA THR A 24 4.80 -5.43 19.91
C THR A 24 3.37 -5.30 20.46
N ASP A 25 3.19 -4.66 21.62
CA ASP A 25 1.85 -4.37 22.14
C ASP A 25 1.18 -3.29 21.28
N PHE A 26 0.07 -3.64 20.64
CA PHE A 26 -0.70 -2.72 19.79
C PHE A 26 -1.18 -1.47 20.54
N ARG A 27 -1.41 -1.55 21.86
CA ARG A 27 -1.82 -0.40 22.67
C ARG A 27 -0.78 0.72 22.64
N MET A 28 0.51 0.38 22.68
CA MET A 28 1.61 1.35 22.60
C MET A 28 1.60 2.13 21.27
N ILE A 29 1.26 1.45 20.18
CA ILE A 29 1.19 2.08 18.85
C ILE A 29 -0.05 2.97 18.73
N ARG A 30 -1.19 2.54 19.31
CA ARG A 30 -2.45 3.29 19.28
C ARG A 30 -2.38 4.61 20.06
N GLU A 31 -1.51 4.70 21.05
CA GLU A 31 -1.29 5.92 21.84
C GLU A 31 -0.46 6.99 21.11
N LEU A 32 0.21 6.62 20.00
CA LEU A 32 0.99 7.54 19.20
C LEU A 32 0.04 8.43 18.38
N THR A 33 -0.12 9.67 18.76
CA THR A 33 -0.98 10.66 18.09
C THR A 33 -0.23 11.51 17.07
N ASP A 34 1.09 11.61 17.22
CA ASP A 34 1.95 12.34 16.29
C ASP A 34 2.29 11.45 15.08
N GLU A 35 1.93 11.93 13.89
CA GLU A 35 2.15 11.22 12.62
C GLU A 35 3.62 10.85 12.40
N LYS A 36 4.52 11.81 12.60
CA LYS A 36 5.94 11.60 12.35
C LYS A 36 6.52 10.54 13.28
N HIS A 37 6.14 10.59 14.53
CA HIS A 37 6.57 9.60 15.52
C HIS A 37 5.99 8.21 15.20
N LEU A 38 4.70 8.13 14.85
CA LEU A 38 4.07 6.88 14.43
C LEU A 38 4.81 6.26 13.23
N LEU A 39 5.09 7.05 12.19
CA LEU A 39 5.78 6.55 11.00
C LEU A 39 7.20 6.08 11.30
N VAL A 40 7.94 6.76 12.17
CA VAL A 40 9.28 6.31 12.60
C VAL A 40 9.22 4.97 13.32
N VAL A 41 8.26 4.78 14.23
CA VAL A 41 8.09 3.53 14.96
C VAL A 41 7.69 2.40 14.03
N VAL A 42 6.72 2.62 13.13
CA VAL A 42 6.28 1.63 12.15
C VAL A 42 7.40 1.23 11.19
N GLU A 43 8.20 2.20 10.72
CA GLU A 43 9.39 1.96 9.90
C GLU A 43 10.38 1.03 10.64
N GLN A 44 10.62 1.29 11.91
CA GLN A 44 11.56 0.50 12.72
C GLN A 44 11.06 -0.92 12.95
N MET A 45 9.76 -1.10 13.18
CA MET A 45 9.11 -2.41 13.26
C MET A 45 9.22 -3.18 11.95
N ALA A 46 8.94 -2.53 10.82
CA ALA A 46 9.08 -3.12 9.48
C ALA A 46 10.54 -3.54 9.20
N ALA A 47 11.52 -2.67 9.50
CA ALA A 47 12.93 -2.98 9.34
C ALA A 47 13.38 -4.14 10.24
N ASN A 48 12.84 -4.27 11.44
CA ASN A 48 13.12 -5.41 12.32
C ASN A 48 12.50 -6.71 11.78
N LEU A 49 11.34 -6.66 11.17
CA LEU A 49 10.74 -7.82 10.51
C LEU A 49 11.58 -8.26 9.30
N MET A 50 12.10 -7.31 8.50
CA MET A 50 12.99 -7.60 7.36
C MET A 50 14.25 -8.36 7.77
N LYS A 51 14.84 -8.07 8.93
CA LYS A 51 16.01 -8.81 9.45
C LYS A 51 15.73 -10.30 9.68
N ARG A 52 14.45 -10.68 9.75
CA ARG A 52 13.99 -12.05 10.02
C ARG A 52 13.66 -12.84 8.75
N GLY A 53 13.61 -12.21 7.58
CA GLY A 53 13.35 -12.92 6.32
C GLY A 53 12.87 -12.06 5.15
N PRO A 54 11.73 -11.36 5.25
CA PRO A 54 11.16 -10.64 4.12
C PRO A 54 12.12 -9.59 3.57
N LYS A 55 12.24 -9.52 2.24
CA LYS A 55 13.06 -8.49 1.57
C LYS A 55 12.34 -7.13 1.52
N ASN A 56 11.01 -7.17 1.55
CA ASN A 56 10.15 -6.00 1.45
C ASN A 56 9.01 -6.12 2.46
N VAL A 57 8.73 -5.05 3.17
CA VAL A 57 7.59 -4.96 4.09
C VAL A 57 6.77 -3.73 3.72
N VAL A 58 5.49 -3.93 3.43
CA VAL A 58 4.55 -2.84 3.16
C VAL A 58 3.50 -2.84 4.27
N VAL A 59 3.59 -1.88 5.18
CA VAL A 59 2.61 -1.72 6.26
C VAL A 59 1.42 -0.94 5.74
N THR A 60 0.24 -1.54 5.80
CA THR A 60 -1.00 -0.96 5.27
C THR A 60 -1.90 -0.44 6.38
N GLY A 61 -2.82 0.46 6.04
CA GLY A 61 -3.88 0.91 6.94
C GLY A 61 -3.37 1.72 8.13
N ILE A 62 -2.34 2.53 7.95
CA ILE A 62 -1.82 3.45 8.96
C ILE A 62 -2.75 4.67 8.99
N HIS A 63 -3.59 4.77 10.02
CA HIS A 63 -4.49 5.92 10.18
C HIS A 63 -3.80 7.03 10.96
N PHE A 64 -3.86 8.24 10.44
CA PHE A 64 -3.32 9.43 11.08
C PHE A 64 -4.14 10.67 10.70
N ARG A 65 -3.97 11.73 11.48
CA ARG A 65 -4.52 13.05 11.15
C ARG A 65 -3.40 13.88 10.54
N ASP A 66 -3.57 14.29 9.29
CA ASP A 66 -2.59 15.14 8.60
C ASP A 66 -2.50 16.50 9.30
N ALA A 67 -1.29 16.89 9.66
CA ALA A 67 -1.03 18.12 10.40
C ALA A 67 -1.26 19.39 9.56
N THR A 68 -1.31 19.29 8.23
CA THR A 68 -1.43 20.43 7.31
C THR A 68 -2.89 20.82 7.06
N ASP A 69 -3.77 19.85 6.89
CA ASP A 69 -5.17 20.05 6.52
C ASP A 69 -6.17 19.55 7.58
N GLY A 70 -5.69 18.83 8.61
CA GLY A 70 -6.50 18.25 9.67
C GLY A 70 -7.38 17.07 9.23
N VAL A 71 -7.24 16.61 7.98
CA VAL A 71 -8.02 15.50 7.44
C VAL A 71 -7.47 14.17 7.95
N VAL A 72 -8.36 13.24 8.27
CA VAL A 72 -7.95 11.87 8.57
C VAL A 72 -7.57 11.18 7.27
N LYS A 73 -6.34 10.66 7.22
CA LYS A 73 -5.79 9.92 6.09
C LYS A 73 -5.47 8.48 6.48
N MET A 74 -5.39 7.64 5.49
CA MET A 74 -4.90 6.28 5.59
C MET A 74 -3.64 6.17 4.74
N GLY A 75 -2.55 5.75 5.35
CA GLY A 75 -1.26 5.62 4.69
C GLY A 75 -0.80 4.18 4.55
N ASN A 76 0.10 3.97 3.59
CA ASN A 76 0.82 2.73 3.35
C ASN A 76 2.32 3.04 3.33
N LEU A 77 3.09 2.36 4.18
CA LEU A 77 4.54 2.53 4.31
C LEU A 77 5.26 1.31 3.77
N ALA A 78 6.03 1.48 2.71
CA ALA A 78 6.92 0.43 2.21
C ALA A 78 8.35 0.66 2.71
N VAL A 79 8.98 -0.42 3.17
CA VAL A 79 10.43 -0.49 3.49
C VAL A 79 11.04 -1.58 2.60
N SER A 80 12.04 -1.21 1.80
CA SER A 80 12.65 -2.08 0.80
C SER A 80 14.08 -1.62 0.52
N GLY A 81 15.07 -2.53 0.59
CA GLY A 81 16.45 -2.24 0.23
C GLY A 81 17.07 -1.04 0.96
N GLY A 82 16.70 -0.78 2.19
CA GLY A 82 17.14 0.38 2.98
C GLY A 82 16.48 1.71 2.60
N LYS A 83 15.53 1.69 1.66
CA LYS A 83 14.72 2.85 1.27
C LYS A 83 13.33 2.72 1.89
N LYS A 84 12.67 3.86 2.08
CA LYS A 84 11.27 3.93 2.47
C LYS A 84 10.46 4.76 1.48
N SER A 85 9.21 4.38 1.32
CA SER A 85 8.22 5.10 0.53
C SER A 85 6.91 5.14 1.30
N PHE A 86 6.24 6.27 1.29
CA PHE A 86 4.96 6.45 1.97
C PHE A 86 3.95 7.05 1.00
N SER A 87 2.79 6.43 0.92
CA SER A 87 1.64 6.97 0.19
C SER A 87 0.46 7.11 1.14
N ALA A 88 -0.31 8.18 1.02
CA ALA A 88 -1.46 8.44 1.87
C ALA A 88 -2.63 8.96 1.05
N PHE A 89 -3.83 8.52 1.42
CA PHE A 89 -5.09 8.84 0.77
C PHE A 89 -6.10 9.30 1.81
N PRO A 90 -7.07 10.15 1.45
CA PRO A 90 -8.16 10.51 2.34
C PRO A 90 -8.87 9.27 2.89
N TYR A 91 -9.13 9.23 4.20
CA TYR A 91 -9.90 8.15 4.79
C TYR A 91 -11.40 8.39 4.56
N ILE A 92 -12.00 7.66 3.66
CA ILE A 92 -13.41 7.82 3.22
C ILE A 92 -14.40 7.12 4.18
N GLY A 93 -13.92 6.71 5.34
CA GLY A 93 -14.74 6.13 6.40
C GLY A 93 -15.04 4.64 6.23
N GLY A 94 -14.59 3.84 7.19
CA GLY A 94 -14.83 2.42 7.27
C GLY A 94 -13.89 1.54 6.47
N SER A 95 -14.01 0.24 6.72
CA SER A 95 -13.26 -0.82 6.05
C SER A 95 -14.22 -1.62 5.19
N TYR A 96 -13.84 -1.92 3.97
CA TYR A 96 -14.52 -2.84 3.06
C TYR A 96 -13.80 -4.18 3.04
N SER A 97 -14.55 -5.27 2.99
CA SER A 97 -13.98 -6.61 2.89
C SER A 97 -13.13 -6.76 1.61
N GLY A 98 -12.00 -7.46 1.67
CA GLY A 98 -11.16 -7.75 0.51
C GLY A 98 -10.23 -6.64 0.04
N THR A 99 -10.32 -5.41 0.59
CA THR A 99 -9.42 -4.31 0.16
C THR A 99 -7.95 -4.61 0.42
N GLY A 100 -7.63 -5.33 1.50
CA GLY A 100 -6.27 -5.79 1.79
C GLY A 100 -5.74 -6.78 0.76
N ASP A 101 -6.59 -7.70 0.31
CA ASP A 101 -6.25 -8.71 -0.70
C ASP A 101 -6.04 -8.07 -2.08
N LEU A 102 -6.89 -7.10 -2.44
CA LEU A 102 -6.73 -6.29 -3.66
C LEU A 102 -5.41 -5.52 -3.62
N PHE A 103 -5.11 -4.86 -2.51
CA PHE A 103 -3.86 -4.12 -2.33
C PHE A 103 -2.65 -5.04 -2.51
N ALA A 104 -2.63 -6.17 -1.80
CA ALA A 104 -1.54 -7.15 -1.89
C ALA A 104 -1.37 -7.69 -3.33
N SER A 105 -2.49 -7.94 -4.02
CA SER A 105 -2.47 -8.44 -5.41
C SER A 105 -1.86 -7.42 -6.37
N VAL A 106 -2.21 -6.14 -6.25
CA VAL A 106 -1.64 -5.06 -7.09
C VAL A 106 -0.15 -4.90 -6.82
N VAL A 107 0.27 -4.89 -5.55
CA VAL A 107 1.69 -4.80 -5.17
C VAL A 107 2.47 -6.01 -5.69
N ALA A 108 1.97 -7.23 -5.51
CA ALA A 108 2.61 -8.44 -6.00
C ALA A 108 2.74 -8.46 -7.53
N ALA A 109 1.70 -8.02 -8.25
CA ALA A 109 1.74 -7.91 -9.71
C ALA A 109 2.76 -6.87 -10.19
N GLY A 110 2.87 -5.72 -9.51
CA GLY A 110 3.86 -4.69 -9.78
C GLY A 110 5.28 -5.23 -9.62
N MET A 111 5.55 -5.88 -8.50
CA MET A 111 6.85 -6.50 -8.22
C MET A 111 7.19 -7.60 -9.23
N ALA A 112 6.23 -8.43 -9.63
CA ALA A 112 6.43 -9.47 -10.65
C ALA A 112 6.78 -8.89 -12.03
N ARG A 113 6.31 -7.68 -12.35
CA ARG A 113 6.69 -6.93 -13.54
C ARG A 113 8.04 -6.21 -13.42
N GLY A 114 8.62 -6.13 -12.23
CA GLY A 114 9.83 -5.36 -11.95
C GLY A 114 9.58 -3.87 -11.70
N ASP A 115 8.34 -3.50 -11.38
CA ASP A 115 8.03 -2.12 -11.01
C ASP A 115 8.65 -1.77 -9.66
N GLU A 116 8.97 -0.49 -9.46
CA GLU A 116 9.41 0.00 -8.16
C GLU A 116 8.28 -0.14 -7.12
N ILE A 117 8.63 -0.56 -5.89
CA ILE A 117 7.63 -0.79 -4.85
C ILE A 117 6.86 0.49 -4.49
N SER A 118 7.50 1.65 -4.57
CA SER A 118 6.87 2.96 -4.38
C SER A 118 5.74 3.21 -5.36
N ALA A 119 5.97 2.93 -6.65
CA ALA A 119 4.95 3.05 -7.69
C ALA A 119 3.82 2.02 -7.49
N SER A 120 4.15 0.81 -7.04
CA SER A 120 3.17 -0.25 -6.79
C SER A 120 2.25 0.09 -5.63
N ILE A 121 2.76 0.63 -4.51
CA ILE A 121 1.92 1.03 -3.37
C ILE A 121 1.05 2.26 -3.68
N GLU A 122 1.56 3.20 -4.46
CA GLU A 122 0.80 4.37 -4.92
C GLU A 122 -0.36 3.95 -5.83
N LEU A 123 -0.08 3.10 -6.82
CA LEU A 123 -1.09 2.56 -7.72
C LEU A 123 -2.15 1.76 -6.96
N ALA A 124 -1.74 0.87 -6.05
CA ALA A 124 -2.66 0.07 -5.24
C ALA A 124 -3.56 0.96 -4.38
N GLY A 125 -2.99 1.97 -3.72
CA GLY A 125 -3.74 2.91 -2.90
C GLY A 125 -4.74 3.73 -3.71
N ALA A 126 -4.32 4.31 -4.84
CA ALA A 126 -5.19 5.09 -5.72
C ALA A 126 -6.33 4.24 -6.34
N PHE A 127 -6.03 2.99 -6.69
CA PHE A 127 -7.03 2.05 -7.21
C PHE A 127 -8.12 1.76 -6.16
N ILE A 128 -7.71 1.45 -4.93
CA ILE A 128 -8.63 1.13 -3.84
C ILE A 128 -9.41 2.36 -3.39
N GLU A 129 -8.78 3.54 -3.32
CA GLU A 129 -9.46 4.78 -2.97
C GLU A 129 -10.63 5.06 -3.92
N ARG A 130 -10.43 4.91 -5.23
CA ARG A 130 -11.49 5.09 -6.22
C ARG A 130 -12.61 4.07 -6.05
N ALA A 131 -12.25 2.79 -5.89
CA ALA A 131 -13.22 1.73 -5.69
C ALA A 131 -14.06 1.96 -4.43
N ILE A 132 -13.45 2.38 -3.31
CA ILE A 132 -14.18 2.72 -2.08
C ILE A 132 -15.07 3.94 -2.29
N THR A 133 -14.58 4.99 -2.97
CA THR A 133 -15.35 6.21 -3.22
C THR A 133 -16.64 5.90 -3.98
N ASP A 134 -16.54 5.09 -5.04
CA ASP A 134 -17.70 4.71 -5.82
C ASP A 134 -18.65 3.78 -5.04
N SER A 135 -18.09 2.80 -4.31
CA SER A 135 -18.87 1.90 -3.46
C SER A 135 -19.68 2.66 -2.38
N VAL A 136 -19.08 3.70 -1.77
CA VAL A 136 -19.76 4.57 -0.80
C VAL A 136 -20.90 5.34 -1.49
N ARG A 137 -20.63 5.91 -2.68
CA ARG A 137 -21.64 6.67 -3.45
C ARG A 137 -22.81 5.79 -3.85
N GLU A 138 -22.57 4.53 -4.19
CA GLU A 138 -23.58 3.56 -4.63
C GLU A 138 -24.25 2.82 -3.48
N GLY A 139 -23.79 3.05 -2.23
CA GLY A 139 -24.38 2.44 -1.04
C GLY A 139 -24.09 0.94 -0.90
N ILE A 140 -22.99 0.46 -1.48
CA ILE A 140 -22.60 -0.96 -1.41
C ILE A 140 -22.33 -1.35 0.04
N PRO A 141 -22.91 -2.46 0.55
CA PRO A 141 -22.63 -2.94 1.89
C PRO A 141 -21.15 -3.29 2.07
N ARG A 142 -20.57 -2.89 3.19
CA ARG A 142 -19.12 -3.07 3.45
C ARG A 142 -18.64 -4.52 3.42
N ASN A 143 -19.52 -5.46 3.77
CA ASN A 143 -19.20 -6.89 3.77
C ASN A 143 -19.18 -7.49 2.37
N ASP A 144 -19.79 -6.83 1.38
CA ASP A 144 -19.86 -7.31 0.00
C ASP A 144 -18.59 -6.96 -0.80
N GLY A 145 -17.68 -6.17 -0.20
CA GLY A 145 -16.47 -5.70 -0.84
C GLY A 145 -16.66 -4.38 -1.57
N VAL A 146 -15.68 -4.02 -2.40
CA VAL A 146 -15.70 -2.79 -3.20
C VAL A 146 -15.98 -3.08 -4.66
N ASP A 147 -16.72 -2.20 -5.33
CA ASP A 147 -16.92 -2.21 -6.77
C ASP A 147 -15.66 -1.68 -7.46
N TYR A 148 -14.77 -2.58 -7.83
CA TYR A 148 -13.45 -2.25 -8.39
C TYR A 148 -13.36 -2.48 -9.91
N GLU A 149 -14.31 -3.19 -10.51
CA GLU A 149 -14.24 -3.66 -11.90
C GLU A 149 -14.08 -2.51 -12.89
N GLN A 150 -14.78 -1.40 -12.67
CA GLN A 150 -14.70 -0.22 -13.50
C GLN A 150 -13.33 0.49 -13.45
N HIS A 151 -12.51 0.19 -12.46
CA HIS A 151 -11.18 0.75 -12.27
C HIS A 151 -10.04 -0.14 -12.73
N LEU A 152 -10.31 -1.36 -13.22
CA LEU A 152 -9.28 -2.31 -13.70
C LEU A 152 -8.37 -1.72 -14.77
N GLY A 153 -8.87 -0.78 -15.57
CA GLY A 153 -8.07 -0.05 -16.55
C GLY A 153 -6.84 0.69 -15.96
N MET A 154 -6.90 1.06 -14.67
CA MET A 154 -5.76 1.68 -13.99
C MET A 154 -4.57 0.75 -13.82
N LEU A 155 -4.81 -0.57 -13.77
CA LEU A 155 -3.81 -1.60 -13.53
C LEU A 155 -3.10 -2.05 -14.80
N LEU A 156 -3.56 -1.59 -15.98
CA LEU A 156 -2.93 -1.91 -17.25
C LEU A 156 -1.54 -1.27 -17.31
N PRO A 157 -0.52 -1.99 -17.85
CA PRO A 157 0.80 -1.42 -18.05
C PRO A 157 0.70 -0.17 -18.92
N LYS A 158 1.33 0.93 -18.48
CA LYS A 158 1.48 2.09 -19.36
C LYS A 158 2.24 1.63 -20.59
N GLN A 159 1.59 1.61 -21.77
CA GLN A 159 2.28 1.33 -23.01
C GLN A 159 3.46 2.26 -23.13
N ARG A 160 4.66 1.72 -23.41
CA ARG A 160 5.84 2.53 -23.66
C ARG A 160 5.58 3.35 -24.94
N GLN A 161 5.16 4.58 -24.79
CA GLN A 161 4.97 5.56 -25.87
C GLN A 161 6.29 6.01 -26.51
N ASN A 162 7.36 5.21 -26.44
CA ASN A 162 8.69 5.56 -26.91
C ASN A 162 9.16 4.77 -28.15
N ARG A 163 8.28 4.15 -28.95
CA ARG A 163 8.71 3.50 -30.21
C ARG A 163 8.46 4.29 -31.48
N GLU A 164 7.81 5.45 -31.43
CA GLU A 164 7.48 6.22 -32.65
C GLU A 164 8.38 7.44 -32.92
N LYS A 165 9.38 7.72 -32.07
CA LYS A 165 10.29 8.84 -32.31
C LYS A 165 11.64 8.47 -32.93
N GLU A 166 11.96 7.18 -33.09
CA GLU A 166 13.24 6.76 -33.68
C GLU A 166 13.15 6.23 -35.13
N SER A 167 11.94 6.17 -35.70
CA SER A 167 11.80 5.71 -37.12
C SER A 167 11.64 6.86 -38.15
N GLY A 168 11.81 8.11 -37.73
CA GLY A 168 11.53 9.27 -38.55
C GLY A 168 12.75 10.08 -39.01
N THR A 169 13.99 9.55 -38.92
CA THR A 169 15.18 10.29 -39.36
C THR A 169 16.14 9.37 -40.11
N HIS A 170 15.74 8.95 -41.31
CA HIS A 170 16.67 8.55 -42.39
C HIS A 170 15.89 8.54 -43.68
N GLU A 171 15.71 9.75 -44.26
CA GLU A 171 15.56 9.98 -45.71
C GLU A 171 15.88 11.47 -45.94
N GLU A 172 17.10 11.74 -46.22
CA GLU A 172 17.61 12.71 -47.23
C GLU A 172 19.11 12.47 -47.43
#